data_14bf16943a29203cf253db1cfe2ac112
#
_entry.id   14bf16943a29203cf253db1cfe2ac112
#
_cell.length_a   1.000
_cell.length_b   1.000
_cell.length_c   1.000
_cell.angle_alpha   90.00
_cell.angle_beta   90.00
_cell.angle_gamma   90.00
#
_symmetry.space_group_name_H-M   'P 1'
#
loop_
_entity.id
_entity.type
_entity.pdbx_description
1 polymer ?
#
loop_
_entity_poly.entity_id
_entity_poly.type
_entity_poly.pdbx_seq_one_letter_code
_entity_poly.pdbx_strand_id
1 'polypeptide(L)' 'MGCGRMKVACEDGFEVVSKKEHELVKFVQQHVKENHGKDVSHADVMAMAKHP' A
#
# COMPACT_ATOMS: atom_id res chain seq x y z
N MET A 1 -9.50 17.68 -9.39
CA MET A 1 -8.26 17.35 -9.41
C MET A 1 -7.81 16.75 -8.21
N GLY A 2 -6.72 16.54 -7.92
CA GLY A 2 -6.18 16.05 -6.69
C GLY A 2 -6.50 14.65 -6.36
N CYS A 3 -6.87 13.88 -7.29
CA CYS A 3 -7.21 12.52 -7.00
C CYS A 3 -6.01 11.62 -7.10
N GLY A 4 -4.84 12.12 -6.91
CA GLY A 4 -3.64 11.30 -7.01
C GLY A 4 -3.30 10.50 -5.79
N ARG A 5 -4.00 10.71 -4.68
CA ARG A 5 -3.66 10.01 -3.45
C ARG A 5 -4.29 8.63 -3.39
N MET A 6 -3.54 7.69 -2.85
CA MET A 6 -4.01 6.34 -2.65
C MET A 6 -3.73 5.94 -1.20
N LYS A 7 -4.59 5.11 -0.66
CA LYS A 7 -4.48 4.68 0.72
C LYS A 7 -4.50 3.16 0.80
N VAL A 8 -3.62 2.60 1.62
CA VAL A 8 -3.61 1.17 1.91
C VAL A 8 -3.68 1.01 3.41
N ALA A 9 -4.59 0.17 3.87
CA ALA A 9 -4.74 -0.12 5.29
C ALA A 9 -4.68 -1.63 5.50
N CYS A 10 -3.94 -2.04 6.51
CA CYS A 10 -3.82 -3.45 6.87
C CYS A 10 -4.59 -3.74 8.13
N GLU A 11 -4.86 -5.02 8.37
CA GLU A 11 -5.63 -5.44 9.53
C GLU A 11 -4.93 -5.13 10.84
N ASP A 12 -3.62 -5.04 10.82
CA ASP A 12 -2.85 -4.79 12.03
C ASP A 12 -2.79 -3.30 12.41
N GLY A 13 -3.52 -2.47 11.70
CA GLY A 13 -3.54 -1.04 12.00
C GLY A 13 -2.56 -0.23 11.17
N PHE A 14 -1.76 -0.88 10.33
CA PHE A 14 -0.85 -0.17 9.45
C PHE A 14 -1.67 0.57 8.37
N GLU A 15 -1.31 1.82 8.14
CA GLU A 15 -2.01 2.63 7.17
C GLU A 15 -1.02 3.56 6.51
N VAL A 16 -1.07 3.67 5.21
CA VAL A 16 -0.20 4.56 4.47
C VAL A 16 -0.97 5.25 3.36
N VAL A 17 -0.72 6.54 3.21
CA VAL A 17 -1.31 7.35 2.16
C VAL A 17 -0.18 8.00 1.37
N SER A 18 -0.22 7.90 0.08
CA SER A 18 0.81 8.47 -0.77
C SER A 18 0.21 8.97 -2.07
N LYS A 19 0.79 10.00 -2.62
CA LYS A 19 0.42 10.50 -3.93
C LYS A 19 1.09 9.72 -5.04
N LYS A 20 2.18 9.06 -4.71
CA LYS A 20 2.97 8.31 -5.70
C LYS A 20 2.72 6.83 -5.55
N GLU A 21 2.10 6.25 -6.56
CA GLU A 21 1.81 4.83 -6.57
C GLU A 21 3.06 3.99 -6.35
N HIS A 22 4.15 4.34 -7.01
CA HIS A 22 5.39 3.60 -6.91
C HIS A 22 5.89 3.50 -5.47
N GLU A 23 5.89 4.62 -4.77
CA GLU A 23 6.35 4.65 -3.39
C GLU A 23 5.39 3.92 -2.47
N LEU A 24 4.10 4.08 -2.72
CA LEU A 24 3.09 3.39 -1.94
C LEU A 24 3.29 1.89 -2.02
N VAL A 25 3.48 1.37 -3.24
CA VAL A 25 3.69 -0.06 -3.44
C VAL A 25 4.94 -0.53 -2.69
N LYS A 26 6.02 0.23 -2.77
CA LYS A 26 7.25 -0.15 -2.07
C LYS A 26 7.05 -0.22 -0.56
N PHE A 27 6.38 0.77 0.01
CA PHE A 27 6.14 0.77 1.45
C PHE A 27 5.30 -0.42 1.88
N VAL A 28 4.26 -0.71 1.12
CA VAL A 28 3.38 -1.82 1.46
C VAL A 28 4.11 -3.16 1.31
N GLN A 29 4.87 -3.31 0.26
CA GLN A 29 5.63 -4.54 0.04
C GLN A 29 6.61 -4.77 1.18
N GLN A 30 7.30 -3.73 1.60
CA GLN A 30 8.25 -3.84 2.69
C GLN A 30 7.56 -4.16 4.01
N HIS A 31 6.44 -3.50 4.28
CA HIS A 31 5.69 -3.75 5.50
C HIS A 31 5.22 -5.20 5.59
N VAL A 32 4.64 -5.69 4.51
CA VAL A 32 4.10 -7.05 4.50
C VAL A 32 5.23 -8.07 4.65
N LYS A 33 6.33 -7.83 3.98
CA LYS A 33 7.46 -8.74 4.08
C LYS A 33 8.03 -8.80 5.48
N GLU A 34 8.19 -7.65 6.13
CA GLU A 34 8.80 -7.58 7.45
C GLU A 34 7.85 -7.99 8.56
N ASN A 35 6.59 -7.66 8.45
CA ASN A 35 5.64 -7.90 9.53
C ASN A 35 4.80 -9.15 9.34
N HIS A 36 4.57 -9.55 8.12
CA HIS A 36 3.72 -10.72 7.83
C HIS A 36 4.48 -11.85 7.15
N GLY A 37 5.72 -11.60 6.75
CA GLY A 37 6.54 -12.62 6.12
C GLY A 37 6.05 -13.07 4.75
N LYS A 38 5.32 -12.21 4.06
CA LYS A 38 4.76 -12.55 2.76
C LYS A 38 5.28 -11.61 1.69
N ASP A 39 5.29 -12.10 0.45
CA ASP A 39 5.62 -11.27 -0.69
C ASP A 39 4.34 -10.94 -1.42
N VAL A 40 4.11 -9.66 -1.67
CA VAL A 40 2.96 -9.23 -2.44
C VAL A 40 3.45 -8.54 -3.71
N SER A 41 2.74 -8.75 -4.80
CA SER A 41 3.10 -8.13 -6.06
C SER A 41 2.52 -6.73 -6.15
N HIS A 42 2.96 -6.00 -7.18
CA HIS A 42 2.39 -4.69 -7.46
C HIS A 42 0.87 -4.77 -7.61
N ALA A 43 0.40 -5.78 -8.34
CA ALA A 43 -1.03 -5.94 -8.55
C ALA A 43 -1.77 -6.22 -7.24
N ASP A 44 -1.16 -6.99 -6.36
CA ASP A 44 -1.76 -7.27 -5.07
C ASP A 44 -1.91 -6.00 -4.25
N VAL A 45 -0.87 -5.16 -4.26
CA VAL A 45 -0.92 -3.90 -3.53
C VAL A 45 -1.99 -2.98 -4.11
N MET A 46 -2.08 -2.93 -5.43
CA MET A 46 -3.07 -2.08 -6.07
C MET A 46 -4.50 -2.53 -5.77
N ALA A 47 -4.69 -3.83 -5.60
CA ALA A 47 -5.99 -4.35 -5.23
C ALA A 47 -6.37 -3.94 -3.81
N MET A 48 -5.38 -3.71 -2.96
CA MET A 48 -5.61 -3.26 -1.59
C MET A 48 -5.77 -1.75 -1.49
N ALA A 49 -5.22 -1.02 -2.45
CA ALA A 49 -5.21 0.43 -2.41
C ALA A 49 -6.58 1.00 -2.71
N LYS A 50 -6.90 2.09 -2.02
CA LYS A 50 -8.18 2.78 -2.22
C LYS A 50 -7.93 4.26 -2.30
N HIS A 51 -8.82 4.96 -2.96
CA HIS A 51 -8.77 6.41 -2.98
C HIS A 51 -9.45 6.92 -1.73
N PRO A 52 -8.81 7.81 -1.00
CA PRO A 52 -9.41 8.35 0.22
C PRO A 52 -10.65 9.17 -0.07
#